data_f2cd2e8b61c2b0e256c9ace54dee5676
#
_entry.id   f2cd2e8b61c2b0e256c9ace54dee5676
#
_cell.length_a   1.000
_cell.length_b   1.000
_cell.length_c   1.000
_cell.angle_alpha   90.00
_cell.angle_beta   90.00
_cell.angle_gamma   90.00
#
_symmetry.space_group_name_H-M   'P 1'
#
loop_
_entity.id
_entity.type
_entity.pdbx_description
1 polymer ?
#
loop_
_entity_poly.entity_id
_entity_poly.type
_entity_poly.pdbx_seq_one_letter_code
_entity_poly.pdbx_strand_id
1 'polypeptide(L)'
;MRELSINNNSKLFALLLNIYNPKENFEITKNYFKSENPSDLIHSAQKTDCDILALRFNVLSLDELPKAVSLLRALLPYITKPLMICGTGKKEIDEKLLPELMKVLDREQCIISFATENTYKSILPSVIAGNHYVVLKTPIDINLAKELNILSVDMGLSLDKIIMNTDIGGLGYGYEYGYSMMEKVKLESPKDDYLSFPIISDASVESLKTKEARFDNFPDSWGELLKRAEMIELSSCAGAIAAGANIVVVNNPESIKFLRELV
;
A
#
# COMPACT_ATOMS: atom_id res chain seq x y z
N MET A 1 10.23 10.61 13.07
CA MET A 1 9.95 10.28 11.65
C MET A 1 10.14 11.51 10.77
N ARG A 2 10.46 11.35 9.49
CA ARG A 2 10.51 12.49 8.56
C ARG A 2 9.08 12.91 8.21
N GLU A 3 8.87 14.21 8.09
CA GLU A 3 7.60 14.77 7.63
C GLU A 3 7.30 14.24 6.21
N LEU A 4 6.10 13.73 5.99
CA LEU A 4 5.66 13.20 4.70
C LEU A 4 4.77 14.24 4.02
N SER A 5 5.20 14.73 2.87
CA SER A 5 4.39 15.58 2.01
C SER A 5 3.97 14.78 0.78
N ILE A 6 2.66 14.57 0.63
CA ILE A 6 2.08 13.85 -0.51
C ILE A 6 1.18 14.81 -1.27
N ASN A 7 1.38 14.90 -2.56
CA ASN A 7 0.56 15.72 -3.47
C ASN A 7 0.49 15.09 -4.87
N ASN A 8 -0.25 15.70 -5.76
CA ASN A 8 -0.47 15.20 -7.12
C ASN A 8 0.79 15.16 -8.02
N ASN A 9 1.89 15.78 -7.60
CA ASN A 9 3.17 15.75 -8.31
C ASN A 9 4.16 14.76 -7.68
N SER A 10 3.82 14.15 -6.54
CA SER A 10 4.68 13.19 -5.87
C SER A 10 4.90 11.95 -6.73
N LYS A 11 6.11 11.39 -6.65
CA LYS A 11 6.51 10.09 -7.20
C LYS A 11 7.27 9.35 -6.12
N LEU A 12 6.55 8.55 -5.33
CA LEU A 12 7.04 7.91 -4.12
C LEU A 12 6.93 6.39 -4.23
N PHE A 13 7.89 5.69 -3.65
CA PHE A 13 7.94 4.23 -3.59
C PHE A 13 7.74 3.75 -2.15
N ALA A 14 6.67 2.96 -1.95
CA ALA A 14 6.34 2.36 -0.67
C ALA A 14 6.78 0.90 -0.65
N LEU A 15 7.79 0.57 0.16
CA LEU A 15 8.27 -0.81 0.30
C LEU A 15 7.36 -1.55 1.28
N LEU A 16 6.66 -2.56 0.79
CA LEU A 16 5.71 -3.34 1.58
C LEU A 16 6.37 -4.58 2.19
N LEU A 17 6.23 -4.72 3.50
CA LEU A 17 6.65 -5.88 4.27
C LEU A 17 5.49 -6.44 5.10
N ASN A 18 5.24 -7.75 5.00
CA ASN A 18 4.44 -8.47 5.99
C ASN A 18 5.28 -8.60 7.26
N ILE A 19 4.98 -7.76 8.25
CA ILE A 19 5.79 -7.68 9.47
C ILE A 19 5.25 -8.57 10.59
N TYR A 20 3.94 -8.81 10.60
CA TYR A 20 3.28 -9.67 11.58
C TYR A 20 3.48 -11.17 11.26
N ASN A 21 3.35 -11.53 10.00
CA ASN A 21 3.64 -12.87 9.48
C ASN A 21 4.70 -12.81 8.35
N PRO A 22 6.01 -12.67 8.67
CA PRO A 22 7.05 -12.48 7.66
C PRO A 22 7.17 -13.63 6.65
N LYS A 23 6.72 -14.84 7.01
CA LYS A 23 6.65 -16.01 6.10
C LYS A 23 5.72 -15.78 4.90
N GLU A 24 4.77 -14.85 5.02
CA GLU A 24 3.83 -14.50 3.95
C GLU A 24 4.37 -13.44 2.99
N ASN A 25 5.58 -12.93 3.20
CA ASN A 25 6.24 -12.09 2.19
C ASN A 25 6.43 -12.89 0.90
N PHE A 26 6.38 -12.19 -0.24
CA PHE A 26 6.65 -12.81 -1.53
C PHE A 26 8.09 -13.33 -1.63
N GLU A 27 8.33 -14.31 -2.49
CA GLU A 27 9.66 -14.94 -2.63
C GLU A 27 10.74 -13.93 -2.99
N ILE A 28 10.44 -12.92 -3.82
CA ILE A 28 11.39 -11.84 -4.14
C ILE A 28 11.79 -11.04 -2.91
N THR A 29 10.84 -10.78 -2.00
CA THR A 29 11.07 -10.07 -0.73
C THR A 29 11.92 -10.93 0.21
N LYS A 30 11.57 -12.20 0.37
CA LYS A 30 12.33 -13.16 1.21
C LYS A 30 13.75 -13.34 0.71
N ASN A 31 13.92 -13.46 -0.61
CA ASN A 31 15.24 -13.62 -1.23
C ASN A 31 16.12 -12.39 -1.01
N TYR A 32 15.55 -11.19 -1.01
CA TYR A 32 16.28 -9.96 -0.74
C TYR A 32 16.72 -9.85 0.72
N PHE A 33 15.77 -9.95 1.65
CA PHE A 33 16.03 -9.69 3.07
C PHE A 33 16.66 -10.86 3.83
N LYS A 34 16.41 -12.10 3.40
CA LYS A 34 16.93 -13.34 4.01
C LYS A 34 16.72 -13.43 5.53
N SER A 35 15.65 -12.83 6.01
CA SER A 35 15.24 -12.85 7.43
C SER A 35 13.72 -12.91 7.55
N GLU A 36 13.25 -13.60 8.58
CA GLU A 36 11.86 -13.61 9.03
C GLU A 36 11.68 -12.86 10.36
N ASN A 37 12.77 -12.28 10.90
CA ASN A 37 12.69 -11.49 12.13
C ASN A 37 12.20 -10.07 11.81
N PRO A 38 11.10 -9.60 12.42
CA PRO A 38 10.57 -8.26 12.16
C PRO A 38 11.57 -7.11 12.37
N SER A 39 12.40 -7.20 13.41
CA SER A 39 13.40 -6.16 13.70
C SER A 39 14.49 -6.10 12.63
N ASP A 40 14.96 -7.27 12.14
CA ASP A 40 15.96 -7.34 11.07
C ASP A 40 15.40 -6.81 9.75
N LEU A 41 14.13 -7.15 9.45
CA LEU A 41 13.42 -6.63 8.27
C LEU A 41 13.37 -5.11 8.31
N ILE A 42 12.94 -4.51 9.43
CA ILE A 42 12.90 -3.05 9.61
C ILE A 42 14.29 -2.44 9.43
N HIS A 43 15.30 -2.99 10.13
CA HIS A 43 16.66 -2.48 10.05
C HIS A 43 17.22 -2.49 8.62
N SER A 44 16.97 -3.56 7.89
CA SER A 44 17.44 -3.71 6.50
C SER A 44 16.63 -2.81 5.55
N ALA A 45 15.30 -2.73 5.72
CA ALA A 45 14.42 -1.89 4.89
C ALA A 45 14.74 -0.40 5.02
N GLN A 46 15.17 0.06 6.18
CA GLN A 46 15.59 1.46 6.39
C GLN A 46 16.81 1.87 5.55
N LYS A 47 17.62 0.89 5.12
CA LYS A 47 18.80 1.12 4.27
C LYS A 47 18.49 1.13 2.78
N THR A 48 17.27 0.75 2.40
CA THR A 48 16.84 0.76 1.00
C THR A 48 16.46 2.16 0.56
N ASP A 49 16.31 2.35 -0.75
CA ASP A 49 15.94 3.64 -1.35
C ASP A 49 14.40 3.88 -1.40
N CYS A 50 13.61 3.21 -0.53
CA CYS A 50 12.19 3.49 -0.44
C CYS A 50 11.92 4.82 0.26
N ASP A 51 10.87 5.51 -0.16
CA ASP A 51 10.42 6.77 0.45
C ASP A 51 9.53 6.50 1.65
N ILE A 52 8.75 5.42 1.59
CA ILE A 52 7.75 5.03 2.59
C ILE A 52 8.01 3.56 2.97
N LEU A 53 8.02 3.29 4.26
CA LEU A 53 8.02 1.93 4.78
C LEU A 53 6.58 1.48 5.05
N ALA A 54 6.08 0.53 4.28
CA ALA A 54 4.74 -0.01 4.41
C ALA A 54 4.75 -1.32 5.21
N LEU A 55 4.08 -1.34 6.36
CA LEU A 55 4.03 -2.48 7.26
C LEU A 55 2.64 -3.10 7.24
N ARG A 56 2.54 -4.34 6.75
CA ARG A 56 1.31 -5.12 6.76
C ARG A 56 1.21 -5.98 8.01
N PHE A 57 0.06 -5.85 8.67
CA PHE A 57 -0.32 -6.66 9.83
C PHE A 57 -1.37 -7.68 9.40
N ASN A 58 -0.93 -8.79 8.84
CA ASN A 58 -1.79 -9.85 8.35
C ASN A 58 -2.18 -10.82 9.48
N VAL A 59 -3.02 -10.34 10.42
CA VAL A 59 -3.59 -11.14 11.50
C VAL A 59 -4.69 -12.06 10.98
N LEU A 60 -4.83 -13.24 11.54
CA LEU A 60 -5.82 -14.24 11.10
C LEU A 60 -7.14 -14.12 11.85
N SER A 61 -7.09 -13.65 13.10
CA SER A 61 -8.26 -13.49 13.97
C SER A 61 -8.14 -12.28 14.88
N LEU A 62 -9.25 -11.85 15.47
CA LEU A 62 -9.29 -10.72 16.41
C LEU A 62 -8.50 -11.00 17.70
N ASP A 63 -8.30 -12.25 18.08
CA ASP A 63 -7.52 -12.63 19.27
C ASP A 63 -6.03 -12.28 19.14
N GLU A 64 -5.56 -12.05 17.91
CA GLU A 64 -4.18 -11.67 17.63
C GLU A 64 -3.93 -10.16 17.72
N LEU A 65 -4.98 -9.34 17.83
CA LEU A 65 -4.86 -7.87 17.87
C LEU A 65 -3.86 -7.38 18.95
N PRO A 66 -3.90 -7.88 20.20
CA PRO A 66 -2.95 -7.43 21.22
C PRO A 66 -1.49 -7.72 20.85
N LYS A 67 -1.23 -8.83 20.17
CA LYS A 67 0.12 -9.17 19.69
C LYS A 67 0.57 -8.22 18.57
N ALA A 68 -0.33 -7.91 17.61
CA ALA A 68 -0.05 -6.98 16.53
C ALA A 68 0.27 -5.57 17.06
N VAL A 69 -0.53 -5.09 18.00
CA VAL A 69 -0.32 -3.80 18.68
C VAL A 69 1.01 -3.77 19.45
N SER A 70 1.31 -4.84 20.17
CA SER A 70 2.57 -4.97 20.92
C SER A 70 3.77 -5.00 20.00
N LEU A 71 3.68 -5.69 18.86
CA LEU A 71 4.72 -5.73 17.84
C LEU A 71 4.98 -4.34 17.26
N LEU A 72 3.93 -3.62 16.83
CA LEU A 72 4.08 -2.26 16.32
C LEU A 72 4.76 -1.37 17.34
N ARG A 73 4.30 -1.39 18.61
CA ARG A 73 4.89 -0.59 19.69
C ARG A 73 6.37 -0.89 19.88
N ALA A 74 6.79 -2.14 19.77
CA ALA A 74 8.19 -2.54 19.91
C ALA A 74 9.06 -2.07 18.72
N LEU A 75 8.48 -1.97 17.51
CA LEU A 75 9.21 -1.61 16.30
C LEU A 75 9.30 -0.10 16.06
N LEU A 76 8.30 0.68 16.50
CA LEU A 76 8.22 2.13 16.28
C LEU A 76 9.51 2.90 16.61
N PRO A 77 10.20 2.64 17.75
CA PRO A 77 11.43 3.37 18.09
C PRO A 77 12.56 3.23 17.07
N TYR A 78 12.51 2.18 16.24
CA TYR A 78 13.54 1.89 15.23
C TYR A 78 13.17 2.41 13.84
N ILE A 79 11.95 2.92 13.64
CA ILE A 79 11.49 3.41 12.33
C ILE A 79 11.79 4.88 12.19
N THR A 80 12.55 5.25 11.16
CA THR A 80 12.93 6.63 10.85
C THR A 80 12.35 7.14 9.54
N LYS A 81 11.90 6.24 8.66
CA LYS A 81 11.23 6.59 7.40
C LYS A 81 9.74 6.89 7.62
N PRO A 82 9.10 7.66 6.72
CA PRO A 82 7.65 7.77 6.67
C PRO A 82 6.99 6.38 6.68
N LEU A 83 5.90 6.25 7.44
CA LEU A 83 5.28 4.96 7.74
C LEU A 83 3.90 4.83 7.09
N MET A 84 3.63 3.70 6.47
CA MET A 84 2.31 3.27 6.06
C MET A 84 1.93 2.01 6.84
N ILE A 85 0.75 2.01 7.46
CA ILE A 85 0.18 0.85 8.15
C ILE A 85 -0.87 0.21 7.25
N CYS A 86 -0.69 -1.07 6.96
CA CYS A 86 -1.59 -1.84 6.12
C CYS A 86 -2.29 -2.93 6.93
N GLY A 87 -3.60 -3.04 6.77
CA GLY A 87 -4.41 -4.11 7.34
C GLY A 87 -4.34 -5.42 6.52
N THR A 88 -5.29 -6.27 6.79
CA THR A 88 -5.44 -7.60 6.17
C THR A 88 -6.19 -7.55 4.83
N GLY A 89 -7.01 -6.52 4.61
CA GLY A 89 -8.01 -6.43 3.53
C GLY A 89 -9.33 -7.10 3.89
N LYS A 90 -9.47 -7.70 5.08
CA LYS A 90 -10.71 -8.32 5.58
C LYS A 90 -11.48 -7.32 6.45
N LYS A 91 -12.71 -6.98 6.06
CA LYS A 91 -13.54 -6.01 6.76
C LYS A 91 -13.63 -6.27 8.25
N GLU A 92 -14.00 -7.48 8.64
CA GLU A 92 -14.29 -7.87 10.03
C GLU A 92 -13.08 -7.73 10.95
N ILE A 93 -11.88 -7.82 10.37
CA ILE A 93 -10.62 -7.66 11.10
C ILE A 93 -10.19 -6.19 11.07
N ASP A 94 -10.16 -5.57 9.90
CA ASP A 94 -9.56 -4.24 9.71
C ASP A 94 -10.35 -3.13 10.41
N GLU A 95 -11.67 -3.28 10.56
CA GLU A 95 -12.52 -2.38 11.35
C GLU A 95 -12.10 -2.28 12.83
N LYS A 96 -11.39 -3.27 13.34
CA LYS A 96 -10.86 -3.31 14.71
C LYS A 96 -9.34 -3.12 14.74
N LEU A 97 -8.63 -3.81 13.85
CA LEU A 97 -7.17 -3.81 13.80
C LEU A 97 -6.60 -2.41 13.54
N LEU A 98 -7.06 -1.72 12.49
CA LEU A 98 -6.50 -0.43 12.12
C LEU A 98 -6.69 0.63 13.21
N PRO A 99 -7.88 0.80 13.82
CA PRO A 99 -8.06 1.69 14.97
C PRO A 99 -7.16 1.36 16.15
N GLU A 100 -6.97 0.07 16.49
CA GLU A 100 -6.10 -0.34 17.61
C GLU A 100 -4.61 -0.06 17.30
N LEU A 101 -4.16 -0.27 16.07
CA LEU A 101 -2.79 0.08 15.66
C LEU A 101 -2.57 1.59 15.69
N MET A 102 -3.56 2.40 15.29
CA MET A 102 -3.45 3.86 15.32
C MET A 102 -3.29 4.43 16.73
N LYS A 103 -3.83 3.78 17.76
CA LYS A 103 -3.62 4.21 19.16
C LYS A 103 -2.15 4.18 19.60
N VAL A 104 -1.31 3.39 18.91
CA VAL A 104 0.13 3.28 19.20
C VAL A 104 0.94 4.34 18.48
N LEU A 105 0.39 4.92 17.40
CA LEU A 105 1.05 5.91 16.55
C LEU A 105 1.02 7.33 17.15
N ASP A 106 0.90 7.45 18.45
CA ASP A 106 0.79 8.71 19.18
C ASP A 106 1.80 9.75 18.66
N ARG A 107 1.30 10.88 18.09
CA ARG A 107 2.05 11.98 17.48
C ARG A 107 2.77 11.72 16.16
N GLU A 108 2.66 10.53 15.58
CA GLU A 108 3.31 10.21 14.32
C GLU A 108 2.31 10.22 13.15
N GLN A 109 2.47 11.14 12.22
CA GLN A 109 1.64 11.18 11.03
C GLN A 109 2.02 10.02 10.09
N CYS A 110 1.07 9.14 9.81
CA CYS A 110 1.25 7.95 8.99
C CYS A 110 0.22 7.89 7.87
N ILE A 111 0.42 6.97 6.92
CA ILE A 111 -0.59 6.57 5.95
C ILE A 111 -1.30 5.33 6.47
N ILE A 112 -2.63 5.33 6.48
CA ILE A 112 -3.46 4.17 6.87
C ILE A 112 -4.03 3.54 5.61
N SER A 113 -3.72 2.30 5.34
CA SER A 113 -4.11 1.57 4.14
C SER A 113 -4.88 0.30 4.52
N PHE A 114 -6.18 0.23 4.24
CA PHE A 114 -7.04 1.16 3.52
C PHE A 114 -8.45 1.19 4.15
N ALA A 115 -9.25 2.16 3.76
CA ALA A 115 -10.68 2.19 4.06
C ALA A 115 -11.49 2.07 2.76
N THR A 116 -12.64 1.39 2.83
CA THR A 116 -13.60 1.20 1.73
C THR A 116 -14.96 1.76 2.12
N GLU A 117 -15.93 1.76 1.20
CA GLU A 117 -17.32 2.12 1.52
C GLU A 117 -17.91 1.31 2.68
N ASN A 118 -17.38 0.11 2.92
CA ASN A 118 -17.85 -0.78 3.99
C ASN A 118 -17.15 -0.58 5.34
N THR A 119 -15.98 0.10 5.37
CA THR A 119 -15.13 0.19 6.57
C THR A 119 -14.82 1.62 7.01
N TYR A 120 -15.06 2.62 6.15
CA TYR A 120 -14.66 4.02 6.43
C TYR A 120 -15.24 4.56 7.74
N LYS A 121 -16.50 4.23 8.08
CA LYS A 121 -17.15 4.69 9.32
C LYS A 121 -16.43 4.21 10.58
N SER A 122 -15.81 3.05 10.54
CA SER A 122 -15.09 2.47 11.67
C SER A 122 -13.63 2.96 11.73
N ILE A 123 -13.01 3.26 10.59
CA ILE A 123 -11.58 3.61 10.49
C ILE A 123 -11.35 5.12 10.60
N LEU A 124 -12.15 5.93 9.89
CA LEU A 124 -11.92 7.38 9.80
C LEU A 124 -11.89 8.14 11.13
N PRO A 125 -12.71 7.82 12.15
CA PRO A 125 -12.61 8.54 13.42
C PRO A 125 -11.19 8.51 14.02
N SER A 126 -10.49 7.38 13.93
CA SER A 126 -9.10 7.26 14.41
C SER A 126 -8.10 7.95 13.48
N VAL A 127 -8.33 7.92 12.17
CA VAL A 127 -7.52 8.64 11.18
C VAL A 127 -7.58 10.15 11.45
N ILE A 128 -8.78 10.69 11.64
CA ILE A 128 -9.01 12.13 11.89
C ILE A 128 -8.37 12.53 13.22
N ALA A 129 -8.60 11.77 14.28
CA ALA A 129 -8.05 12.04 15.60
C ALA A 129 -6.51 12.04 15.62
N GLY A 130 -5.87 11.15 14.83
CA GLY A 130 -4.41 11.06 14.70
C GLY A 130 -3.82 11.97 13.61
N ASN A 131 -4.64 12.73 12.88
CA ASN A 131 -4.23 13.54 11.73
C ASN A 131 -3.41 12.74 10.69
N HIS A 132 -3.81 11.49 10.44
CA HIS A 132 -3.16 10.60 9.49
C HIS A 132 -3.66 10.83 8.06
N TYR A 133 -2.88 10.40 7.06
CA TYR A 133 -3.37 10.15 5.71
C TYR A 133 -4.16 8.86 5.68
N VAL A 134 -5.13 8.75 4.77
CA VAL A 134 -5.87 7.50 4.55
C VAL A 134 -5.96 7.17 3.07
N VAL A 135 -5.76 5.90 2.76
CA VAL A 135 -6.04 5.36 1.43
C VAL A 135 -7.52 4.98 1.36
N LEU A 136 -8.27 5.66 0.51
CA LEU A 136 -9.66 5.32 0.18
C LEU A 136 -9.67 4.43 -1.06
N LYS A 137 -10.04 3.16 -0.88
CA LYS A 137 -9.99 2.15 -1.93
C LYS A 137 -11.36 1.87 -2.51
N THR A 138 -11.51 2.14 -3.81
CA THR A 138 -12.74 1.96 -4.59
C THR A 138 -12.38 1.39 -5.97
N PRO A 139 -12.36 0.05 -6.10
CA PRO A 139 -11.97 -0.58 -7.36
C PRO A 139 -12.90 -0.20 -8.51
N ILE A 140 -12.34 0.19 -9.66
CA ILE A 140 -12.99 0.41 -10.96
C ILE A 140 -14.28 1.25 -11.02
N ASP A 141 -14.64 1.97 -9.97
CA ASP A 141 -15.82 2.85 -9.98
C ASP A 141 -15.48 4.28 -9.55
N ILE A 142 -15.48 5.20 -10.52
CA ILE A 142 -15.16 6.61 -10.29
C ILE A 142 -16.25 7.33 -9.48
N ASN A 143 -17.52 6.92 -9.64
CA ASN A 143 -18.62 7.55 -8.90
C ASN A 143 -18.55 7.14 -7.43
N LEU A 144 -18.30 5.86 -7.17
CA LEU A 144 -18.07 5.36 -5.82
C LEU A 144 -16.84 6.00 -5.19
N ALA A 145 -15.76 6.20 -5.97
CA ALA A 145 -14.56 6.89 -5.48
C ALA A 145 -14.89 8.32 -5.05
N LYS A 146 -15.60 9.07 -5.91
CA LYS A 146 -16.05 10.42 -5.58
C LYS A 146 -16.98 10.45 -4.36
N GLU A 147 -17.95 9.55 -4.31
CA GLU A 147 -18.89 9.43 -3.19
C GLU A 147 -18.16 9.14 -1.87
N LEU A 148 -17.23 8.19 -1.85
CA LEU A 148 -16.47 7.86 -0.66
C LEU A 148 -15.59 9.04 -0.20
N ASN A 149 -15.00 9.78 -1.14
CA ASN A 149 -14.23 10.99 -0.83
C ASN A 149 -15.11 12.07 -0.19
N ILE A 150 -16.31 12.33 -0.75
CA ILE A 150 -17.29 13.27 -0.19
C ILE A 150 -17.70 12.84 1.22
N LEU A 151 -18.12 11.59 1.39
CA LEU A 151 -18.55 11.07 2.69
C LEU A 151 -17.44 11.14 3.74
N SER A 152 -16.19 10.96 3.32
CA SER A 152 -15.03 11.05 4.21
C SER A 152 -14.80 12.51 4.67
N VAL A 153 -14.94 13.47 3.77
CA VAL A 153 -14.84 14.90 4.08
C VAL A 153 -16.00 15.34 4.99
N ASP A 154 -17.22 14.88 4.73
CA ASP A 154 -18.41 15.15 5.57
C ASP A 154 -18.24 14.62 7.01
N MET A 155 -17.44 13.56 7.20
CA MET A 155 -17.06 13.07 8.52
C MET A 155 -15.97 13.92 9.20
N GLY A 156 -15.41 14.92 8.53
CA GLY A 156 -14.38 15.83 9.05
C GLY A 156 -12.96 15.49 8.63
N LEU A 157 -12.75 14.59 7.65
CA LEU A 157 -11.43 14.34 7.10
C LEU A 157 -10.99 15.53 6.25
N SER A 158 -9.77 16.01 6.48
CA SER A 158 -9.19 17.09 5.67
C SER A 158 -8.85 16.59 4.25
N LEU A 159 -9.11 17.40 3.24
CA LEU A 159 -8.87 17.07 1.83
C LEU A 159 -7.41 16.66 1.55
N ASP A 160 -6.46 17.31 2.20
CA ASP A 160 -5.04 17.03 2.06
C ASP A 160 -4.61 15.67 2.64
N LYS A 161 -5.51 14.95 3.33
CA LYS A 161 -5.26 13.63 3.94
C LYS A 161 -5.79 12.47 3.11
N ILE A 162 -6.42 12.72 1.98
CA ILE A 162 -6.99 11.69 1.11
C ILE A 162 -5.94 11.20 0.11
N ILE A 163 -5.82 9.87 -0.01
CA ILE A 163 -5.09 9.19 -1.07
C ILE A 163 -6.07 8.20 -1.70
N MET A 164 -6.19 8.20 -3.03
CA MET A 164 -7.10 7.28 -3.74
C MET A 164 -6.38 6.00 -4.13
N ASN A 165 -7.09 4.86 -4.08
CA ASN A 165 -6.65 3.61 -4.68
C ASN A 165 -7.79 3.03 -5.53
N THR A 166 -7.53 2.84 -6.82
CA THR A 166 -8.50 2.33 -7.80
C THR A 166 -8.11 0.96 -8.35
N ASP A 167 -7.06 0.34 -7.79
CA ASP A 167 -6.51 -0.90 -8.30
C ASP A 167 -7.46 -2.09 -8.12
N ILE A 168 -7.41 -2.97 -9.11
CA ILE A 168 -8.04 -4.28 -9.11
C ILE A 168 -7.18 -5.25 -9.91
N GLY A 169 -6.94 -6.44 -9.36
CA GLY A 169 -6.28 -7.52 -10.06
C GLY A 169 -4.79 -7.29 -10.38
N GLY A 170 -4.14 -8.32 -10.86
CA GLY A 170 -2.75 -8.33 -11.31
C GLY A 170 -2.63 -8.40 -12.82
N LEU A 171 -1.41 -8.37 -13.34
CA LEU A 171 -1.10 -8.53 -14.77
C LEU A 171 -1.72 -9.80 -15.33
N GLY A 172 -2.48 -9.67 -16.43
CA GLY A 172 -3.24 -10.77 -17.05
C GLY A 172 -4.54 -11.13 -16.30
N TYR A 173 -4.85 -10.50 -15.18
CA TYR A 173 -5.98 -10.81 -14.31
C TYR A 173 -6.74 -9.55 -13.86
N GLY A 174 -6.94 -8.60 -14.77
CA GLY A 174 -7.73 -7.39 -14.52
C GLY A 174 -6.92 -6.12 -14.23
N TYR A 175 -5.60 -6.15 -14.32
CA TYR A 175 -4.73 -4.99 -14.16
C TYR A 175 -5.13 -3.80 -15.06
N GLU A 176 -5.52 -4.11 -16.30
CA GLU A 176 -5.95 -3.12 -17.32
C GLU A 176 -7.14 -2.26 -16.85
N TYR A 177 -8.03 -2.80 -16.01
CA TYR A 177 -9.14 -2.03 -15.46
C TYR A 177 -8.68 -0.98 -14.45
N GLY A 178 -7.77 -1.36 -13.54
CA GLY A 178 -7.16 -0.43 -12.59
C GLY A 178 -6.36 0.66 -13.30
N TYR A 179 -5.59 0.27 -14.32
CA TYR A 179 -4.85 1.19 -15.18
C TYR A 179 -5.78 2.24 -15.81
N SER A 180 -6.80 1.79 -16.54
CA SER A 180 -7.78 2.67 -17.21
C SER A 180 -8.52 3.57 -16.22
N MET A 181 -8.73 3.06 -15.00
CA MET A 181 -9.40 3.82 -13.95
C MET A 181 -8.50 4.95 -13.43
N MET A 182 -7.20 4.73 -13.24
CA MET A 182 -6.25 5.77 -12.87
C MET A 182 -6.21 6.87 -13.93
N GLU A 183 -6.13 6.51 -15.22
CA GLU A 183 -6.17 7.47 -16.32
C GLU A 183 -7.46 8.31 -16.31
N LYS A 184 -8.62 7.65 -16.10
CA LYS A 184 -9.91 8.32 -16.03
C LYS A 184 -9.97 9.31 -14.86
N VAL A 185 -9.47 8.94 -13.68
CA VAL A 185 -9.38 9.85 -12.54
C VAL A 185 -8.49 11.05 -12.88
N LYS A 186 -7.33 10.85 -13.51
CA LYS A 186 -6.44 11.95 -13.91
C LYS A 186 -7.06 12.88 -14.93
N LEU A 187 -7.90 12.39 -15.83
CA LEU A 187 -8.61 13.21 -16.83
C LEU A 187 -9.76 14.04 -16.20
N GLU A 188 -10.40 13.51 -15.17
CA GLU A 188 -11.52 14.20 -14.49
C GLU A 188 -11.02 15.12 -13.35
N SER A 189 -9.88 14.84 -12.73
CA SER A 189 -9.35 15.59 -11.59
C SER A 189 -9.24 17.13 -11.80
N PRO A 190 -8.95 17.69 -13.00
CA PRO A 190 -8.95 19.12 -13.20
C PRO A 190 -10.34 19.78 -13.13
N LYS A 191 -11.40 18.99 -13.18
CA LYS A 191 -12.80 19.45 -13.24
C LYS A 191 -13.56 19.15 -11.93
N ASP A 192 -12.98 18.36 -11.04
CA ASP A 192 -13.66 17.84 -9.85
C ASP A 192 -12.69 17.74 -8.67
N ASP A 193 -12.86 18.61 -7.70
CA ASP A 193 -12.01 18.67 -6.50
C ASP A 193 -12.03 17.36 -5.68
N TYR A 194 -13.14 16.62 -5.72
CA TYR A 194 -13.28 15.33 -5.04
C TYR A 194 -12.65 14.15 -5.81
N LEU A 195 -12.05 14.39 -6.96
CA LEU A 195 -11.24 13.44 -7.71
C LEU A 195 -9.78 13.92 -7.85
N SER A 196 -9.44 15.08 -7.28
CA SER A 196 -8.12 15.71 -7.41
C SER A 196 -7.19 15.33 -6.25
N PHE A 197 -7.08 14.05 -5.95
CA PHE A 197 -6.21 13.52 -4.89
C PHE A 197 -5.07 12.67 -5.46
N PRO A 198 -3.96 12.53 -4.70
CA PRO A 198 -2.89 11.60 -5.05
C PRO A 198 -3.43 10.17 -5.17
N ILE A 199 -2.89 9.41 -6.12
CA ILE A 199 -3.24 8.01 -6.34
C ILE A 199 -2.10 7.11 -5.86
N ILE A 200 -2.42 6.10 -5.05
CA ILE A 200 -1.54 5.00 -4.73
C ILE A 200 -1.93 3.76 -5.53
N SER A 201 -0.93 3.05 -6.05
CA SER A 201 -1.13 1.75 -6.70
C SER A 201 -0.47 0.63 -5.89
N ASP A 202 -1.24 -0.42 -5.61
CA ASP A 202 -0.78 -1.69 -5.05
C ASP A 202 -0.87 -2.84 -6.07
N ALA A 203 -0.92 -2.52 -7.37
CA ALA A 203 -1.03 -3.47 -8.47
C ALA A 203 0.09 -4.53 -8.50
N SER A 204 1.29 -4.20 -8.02
CA SER A 204 2.38 -5.16 -7.87
C SER A 204 2.02 -6.29 -6.90
N VAL A 205 1.32 -5.97 -5.82
CA VAL A 205 0.86 -6.96 -4.83
C VAL A 205 -0.10 -7.97 -5.46
N GLU A 206 -1.06 -7.49 -6.26
CA GLU A 206 -1.99 -8.38 -6.95
C GLU A 206 -1.29 -9.19 -8.05
N SER A 207 -0.36 -8.58 -8.79
CA SER A 207 0.42 -9.25 -9.82
C SER A 207 1.33 -10.35 -9.25
N LEU A 208 1.92 -10.13 -8.08
CA LEU A 208 2.75 -11.14 -7.40
C LEU A 208 1.94 -12.29 -6.78
N LYS A 209 0.62 -12.19 -6.69
CA LYS A 209 -0.27 -13.29 -6.30
C LYS A 209 -0.58 -14.24 -7.45
N THR A 210 -0.30 -13.87 -8.69
CA THR A 210 -0.57 -14.68 -9.88
C THR A 210 0.27 -15.96 -9.89
N LYS A 211 -0.17 -16.96 -10.65
CA LYS A 211 0.53 -18.25 -10.76
C LYS A 211 1.93 -18.07 -11.32
N GLU A 212 2.08 -17.19 -12.30
CA GLU A 212 3.30 -16.88 -13.00
C GLU A 212 4.39 -16.33 -12.07
N ALA A 213 4.00 -15.61 -11.04
CA ALA A 213 4.92 -15.04 -10.05
C ALA A 213 5.22 -15.96 -8.85
N ARG A 214 4.50 -17.10 -8.71
CA ARG A 214 4.54 -17.93 -7.50
C ARG A 214 4.99 -19.37 -7.71
N PHE A 215 4.81 -19.91 -8.90
CA PHE A 215 5.08 -21.32 -9.18
C PHE A 215 6.13 -21.49 -10.27
N ASP A 216 6.90 -22.57 -10.16
CA ASP A 216 8.01 -22.86 -11.06
C ASP A 216 7.67 -23.89 -12.17
N ASN A 217 6.37 -24.18 -12.34
CA ASN A 217 5.86 -25.13 -13.31
C ASN A 217 5.53 -24.49 -14.68
N PHE A 218 6.37 -23.57 -15.12
CA PHE A 218 6.27 -22.91 -16.43
C PHE A 218 7.40 -23.36 -17.36
N PRO A 219 7.25 -23.23 -18.68
CA PRO A 219 8.32 -23.55 -19.63
C PRO A 219 9.60 -22.74 -19.35
N ASP A 220 10.77 -23.32 -19.60
CA ASP A 220 12.08 -22.68 -19.41
C ASP A 220 12.21 -21.32 -20.13
N SER A 221 11.49 -21.16 -21.25
CA SER A 221 11.42 -19.90 -21.99
C SER A 221 10.82 -18.73 -21.20
N TRP A 222 10.12 -19.00 -20.09
CA TRP A 222 9.58 -17.98 -19.19
C TRP A 222 10.59 -17.51 -18.15
N GLY A 223 11.76 -18.13 -18.08
CA GLY A 223 12.82 -17.82 -17.16
C GLY A 223 12.58 -18.34 -15.73
N GLU A 224 13.57 -18.14 -14.88
CA GLU A 224 13.52 -18.52 -13.46
C GLU A 224 12.46 -17.75 -12.68
N LEU A 225 11.87 -18.41 -11.68
CA LEU A 225 10.77 -17.87 -10.86
C LEU A 225 11.06 -16.47 -10.29
N LEU A 226 12.22 -16.30 -9.65
CA LEU A 226 12.55 -15.01 -9.02
C LEU A 226 12.70 -13.90 -10.05
N LYS A 227 13.33 -14.19 -11.18
CA LYS A 227 13.49 -13.20 -12.27
C LYS A 227 12.14 -12.86 -12.91
N ARG A 228 11.29 -13.85 -13.10
CA ARG A 228 9.94 -13.67 -13.62
C ARG A 228 9.08 -12.84 -12.67
N ALA A 229 9.10 -13.12 -11.36
CA ALA A 229 8.39 -12.35 -10.35
C ALA A 229 8.88 -10.89 -10.30
N GLU A 230 10.20 -10.66 -10.39
CA GLU A 230 10.79 -9.32 -10.49
C GLU A 230 10.27 -8.56 -11.71
N MET A 231 10.27 -9.19 -12.89
CA MET A 231 9.78 -8.57 -14.12
C MET A 231 8.28 -8.27 -14.07
N ILE A 232 7.48 -9.14 -13.44
CA ILE A 232 6.07 -8.94 -13.21
C ILE A 232 5.84 -7.72 -12.29
N GLU A 233 6.61 -7.59 -11.21
CA GLU A 233 6.54 -6.42 -10.33
C GLU A 233 6.91 -5.14 -11.08
N LEU A 234 8.07 -5.13 -11.76
CA LEU A 234 8.54 -3.97 -12.52
C LEU A 234 7.52 -3.52 -13.58
N SER A 235 6.96 -4.47 -14.33
CA SER A 235 5.95 -4.15 -15.36
C SER A 235 4.68 -3.55 -14.75
N SER A 236 4.20 -4.10 -13.63
CA SER A 236 3.01 -3.59 -12.94
C SER A 236 3.25 -2.17 -12.40
N CYS A 237 4.41 -1.95 -11.78
CA CYS A 237 4.77 -0.66 -11.21
C CYS A 237 5.00 0.40 -12.30
N ALA A 238 5.71 0.06 -13.37
CA ALA A 238 5.95 0.96 -14.49
C ALA A 238 4.63 1.39 -15.17
N GLY A 239 3.73 0.44 -15.39
CA GLY A 239 2.41 0.75 -15.92
C GLY A 239 1.60 1.66 -14.97
N ALA A 240 1.61 1.40 -13.66
CA ALA A 240 0.93 2.26 -12.69
C ALA A 240 1.49 3.69 -12.69
N ILE A 241 2.82 3.85 -12.80
CA ILE A 241 3.47 5.15 -12.96
C ILE A 241 2.97 5.85 -14.24
N ALA A 242 2.93 5.12 -15.35
CA ALA A 242 2.46 5.64 -16.64
C ALA A 242 0.98 6.06 -16.59
N ALA A 243 0.13 5.31 -15.88
CA ALA A 243 -1.28 5.64 -15.65
C ALA A 243 -1.49 6.83 -14.70
N GLY A 244 -0.44 7.32 -14.04
CA GLY A 244 -0.48 8.51 -13.20
C GLY A 244 -0.47 8.26 -11.69
N ALA A 245 -0.08 7.07 -11.23
CA ALA A 245 0.13 6.82 -9.80
C ALA A 245 1.18 7.79 -9.21
N ASN A 246 0.91 8.27 -8.01
CA ASN A 246 1.78 9.16 -7.24
C ASN A 246 2.62 8.39 -6.22
N ILE A 247 2.06 7.28 -5.72
CA ILE A 247 2.72 6.35 -4.82
C ILE A 247 2.58 4.96 -5.44
N VAL A 248 3.69 4.22 -5.50
CA VAL A 248 3.69 2.84 -6.01
C VAL A 248 4.19 1.91 -4.92
N VAL A 249 3.40 0.88 -4.62
CA VAL A 249 3.79 -0.15 -3.66
C VAL A 249 4.69 -1.16 -4.36
N VAL A 250 5.82 -1.45 -3.74
CA VAL A 250 6.80 -2.45 -4.21
C VAL A 250 7.11 -3.45 -3.11
N ASN A 251 7.53 -4.64 -3.49
CA ASN A 251 7.86 -5.74 -2.57
C ASN A 251 9.36 -6.12 -2.64
N ASN A 252 10.05 -5.71 -3.71
CA ASN A 252 11.48 -5.91 -3.89
C ASN A 252 12.20 -4.55 -3.93
N PRO A 253 13.12 -4.25 -2.99
CA PRO A 253 13.87 -3.00 -3.00
C PRO A 253 14.69 -2.76 -4.27
N GLU A 254 15.15 -3.81 -4.95
CA GLU A 254 15.88 -3.65 -6.22
C GLU A 254 14.99 -3.04 -7.31
N SER A 255 13.69 -3.35 -7.30
CA SER A 255 12.74 -2.76 -8.26
C SER A 255 12.69 -1.24 -8.18
N ILE A 256 12.90 -0.66 -6.99
CA ILE A 256 12.89 0.80 -6.81
C ILE A 256 13.99 1.49 -7.62
N LYS A 257 15.17 0.88 -7.69
CA LYS A 257 16.30 1.45 -8.44
C LYS A 257 15.97 1.64 -9.91
N PHE A 258 15.35 0.62 -10.53
CA PHE A 258 14.93 0.69 -11.93
C PHE A 258 13.75 1.65 -12.14
N LEU A 259 12.79 1.65 -11.22
CA LEU A 259 11.61 2.50 -11.34
C LEU A 259 11.92 3.99 -11.15
N ARG A 260 12.95 4.33 -10.37
CA ARG A 260 13.41 5.72 -10.23
C ARG A 260 13.98 6.31 -11.53
N GLU A 261 14.45 5.49 -12.44
CA GLU A 261 14.91 5.94 -13.75
C GLU A 261 13.77 6.35 -14.69
N LEU A 262 12.51 6.00 -14.32
CA LEU A 262 11.30 6.31 -15.10
C LEU A 262 10.62 7.62 -14.67
N VAL A 263 11.06 8.26 -13.56
CA VAL A 263 10.33 9.37 -12.93
C VAL A 263 11.20 10.60 -12.70
#